data_9e81dc023cd52e87535c6b6707377537
#
_entry.id   9e81dc023cd52e87535c6b6707377537
#
_cell.length_a   1.000
_cell.length_b   1.000
_cell.length_c   1.000
_cell.angle_alpha   90.00
_cell.angle_beta   90.00
_cell.angle_gamma   90.00
#
_symmetry.space_group_name_H-M   'P 1'
#
loop_
_entity.id
_entity.type
_entity.pdbx_description
1 polymer ?
#
loop_
_entity_poly.entity_id
_entity_poly.type
_entity_poly.pdbx_seq_one_letter_code
_entity_poly.pdbx_strand_id
1 'polypeptide(L)'
;MKLLDEILSDYPRIWHFYKQDSGDKQRQPKYAQRYPVPLGTLSLILDFHKWVHESSLEAASKTGIELSNHIRKTEVGPDPVVMYRVQWLSNNWNSIENKQKHLAKILGDEVVQWHTRIRVKVNDADIYEYQSAIICQTCFHRSVVRMNDTFICVNIQCRNPLTGKWRTWPIN
;
A
#
# COMPACT_ATOMS: atom_id res chain seq x y z
N MET A 1 8.10 16.44 9.48
CA MET A 1 6.63 16.46 9.72
C MET A 1 6.18 15.07 10.10
N LYS A 2 5.62 14.88 11.30
CA LYS A 2 5.31 13.58 11.91
C LYS A 2 4.51 12.61 10.98
N LEU A 3 3.51 13.13 10.24
CA LEU A 3 2.71 12.29 9.34
C LEU A 3 3.50 11.71 8.15
N LEU A 4 4.51 12.43 7.64
CA LEU A 4 5.39 11.88 6.59
C LEU A 4 6.26 10.74 7.13
N ASP A 5 6.68 10.82 8.40
CA ASP A 5 7.47 9.76 9.04
C ASP A 5 6.59 8.52 9.29
N GLU A 6 5.32 8.70 9.63
CA GLU A 6 4.35 7.61 9.73
C GLU A 6 4.08 6.96 8.36
N ILE A 7 3.95 7.75 7.28
CA ILE A 7 3.85 7.26 5.91
C ILE A 7 5.10 6.42 5.54
N LEU A 8 6.30 6.90 5.89
CA LEU A 8 7.53 6.14 5.65
C LEU A 8 7.56 4.79 6.35
N SER A 9 6.95 4.70 7.54
CA SER A 9 6.82 3.45 8.29
C SER A 9 5.78 2.50 7.67
N ASP A 10 4.63 3.03 7.24
CA ASP A 10 3.49 2.23 6.80
C ASP A 10 3.57 1.83 5.31
N TYR A 11 4.17 2.66 4.44
CA TYR A 11 4.25 2.41 3.01
C TYR A 11 4.96 1.09 2.62
N PRO A 12 6.09 0.69 3.25
CA PRO A 12 6.71 -0.61 2.98
C PRO A 12 5.78 -1.80 3.22
N ARG A 13 4.85 -1.70 4.17
CA ARG A 13 3.87 -2.75 4.46
C ARG A 13 2.91 -2.95 3.28
N ILE A 14 2.38 -1.85 2.71
CA ILE A 14 1.53 -1.92 1.50
C ILE A 14 2.29 -2.53 0.33
N TRP A 15 3.55 -2.15 0.15
CA TRP A 15 4.41 -2.69 -0.91
C TRP A 15 4.67 -4.19 -0.72
N HIS A 16 4.84 -4.65 0.50
CA HIS A 16 5.03 -6.06 0.81
C HIS A 16 3.81 -6.90 0.42
N PHE A 17 2.61 -6.42 0.71
CA PHE A 17 1.37 -7.06 0.25
C PHE A 17 1.27 -7.14 -1.27
N TYR A 18 1.61 -6.05 -1.96
CA TYR A 18 1.64 -6.04 -3.42
C TYR A 18 2.61 -7.07 -4.01
N LYS A 19 3.80 -7.24 -3.41
CA LYS A 19 4.80 -8.21 -3.89
C LYS A 19 4.46 -9.66 -3.54
N GLN A 20 3.89 -9.93 -2.40
CA GLN A 20 3.45 -11.30 -2.06
C GLN A 20 2.42 -11.82 -3.07
N ASP A 21 1.56 -10.95 -3.56
CA ASP A 21 0.55 -11.29 -4.56
C ASP A 21 1.13 -11.43 -5.98
N SER A 22 2.25 -10.78 -6.29
CA SER A 22 2.87 -10.78 -7.62
C SER A 22 4.05 -11.76 -7.78
N GLY A 23 4.55 -12.33 -6.69
CA GLY A 23 5.98 -12.76 -6.59
C GLY A 23 6.30 -14.22 -6.69
N ASP A 24 5.39 -15.19 -6.78
CA ASP A 24 5.78 -16.59 -6.90
C ASP A 24 5.39 -17.21 -8.24
N LYS A 25 6.01 -16.73 -9.32
CA LYS A 25 5.84 -17.28 -10.67
C LYS A 25 6.38 -18.72 -10.81
N GLN A 26 7.19 -19.21 -9.88
CA GLN A 26 7.90 -20.50 -10.04
C GLN A 26 7.20 -21.70 -9.39
N ARG A 27 6.16 -21.50 -8.56
CA ARG A 27 5.47 -22.62 -7.86
C ARG A 27 3.94 -22.58 -7.90
N GLN A 28 3.35 -21.80 -8.78
CA GLN A 28 1.88 -21.84 -8.90
C GLN A 28 1.44 -23.06 -9.69
N PRO A 29 0.59 -23.94 -9.13
CA PRO A 29 -0.07 -24.95 -9.93
C PRO A 29 -0.82 -24.25 -11.07
N LYS A 30 -0.86 -24.86 -12.24
CA LYS A 30 -1.44 -24.32 -13.51
C LYS A 30 -2.88 -23.76 -13.39
N TYR A 31 -3.54 -23.96 -12.27
CA TYR A 31 -4.93 -23.57 -12.00
C TYR A 31 -5.10 -22.58 -10.83
N ALA A 32 -4.03 -22.05 -10.25
CA ALA A 32 -4.18 -20.98 -9.28
C ALA A 32 -4.65 -19.73 -10.02
N GLN A 33 -5.94 -19.46 -9.95
CA GLN A 33 -6.47 -18.16 -10.38
C GLN A 33 -5.71 -17.09 -9.60
N ARG A 34 -4.98 -16.25 -10.35
CA ARG A 34 -4.35 -15.08 -9.78
C ARG A 34 -5.44 -14.28 -9.07
N TYR A 35 -5.31 -14.12 -7.76
CA TYR A 35 -6.10 -13.09 -7.08
C TYR A 35 -5.82 -11.79 -7.82
N PRO A 36 -6.84 -11.10 -8.32
CA PRO A 36 -6.62 -9.75 -8.73
C PRO A 36 -6.11 -9.03 -7.47
N VAL A 37 -4.85 -8.60 -7.50
CA VAL A 37 -4.41 -7.53 -6.60
C VAL A 37 -5.56 -6.53 -6.60
N PRO A 38 -6.12 -6.15 -5.44
CA PRO A 38 -7.21 -5.20 -5.46
C PRO A 38 -6.75 -4.03 -6.31
N LEU A 39 -7.38 -3.82 -7.47
CA LEU A 39 -7.01 -2.75 -8.42
C LEU A 39 -6.81 -1.42 -7.66
N GLY A 40 -7.57 -1.24 -6.56
CA GLY A 40 -7.41 -0.14 -5.65
C GLY A 40 -6.06 -0.03 -4.93
N THR A 41 -5.34 -1.14 -4.67
CA THR A 41 -4.02 -1.06 -4.01
C THR A 41 -2.94 -0.66 -5.00
N LEU A 42 -2.96 -1.21 -6.22
CA LEU A 42 -2.03 -0.80 -7.28
C LEU A 42 -2.25 0.67 -7.66
N SER A 43 -3.50 1.09 -7.86
CA SER A 43 -3.84 2.48 -8.14
C SER A 43 -3.35 3.39 -7.02
N LEU A 44 -3.58 3.03 -5.75
CA LEU A 44 -3.09 3.80 -4.60
C LEU A 44 -1.57 3.98 -4.62
N ILE A 45 -0.82 2.91 -4.91
CA ILE A 45 0.64 2.94 -5.00
C ILE A 45 1.08 3.88 -6.14
N LEU A 46 0.52 3.72 -7.34
CA LEU A 46 0.87 4.53 -8.50
C LEU A 46 0.53 6.01 -8.31
N ASP A 47 -0.65 6.30 -7.78
CA ASP A 47 -1.08 7.66 -7.48
C ASP A 47 -0.19 8.31 -6.40
N PHE A 48 0.18 7.53 -5.38
CA PHE A 48 1.10 8.01 -4.34
C PHE A 48 2.49 8.31 -4.90
N HIS A 49 3.05 7.43 -5.77
CA HIS A 49 4.33 7.66 -6.44
C HIS A 49 4.31 8.95 -7.25
N LYS A 50 3.25 9.15 -8.04
CA LYS A 50 3.07 10.36 -8.84
C LYS A 50 3.06 11.60 -7.94
N TRP A 51 2.23 11.59 -6.90
CA TRP A 51 2.12 12.69 -5.96
C TRP A 51 3.47 13.02 -5.30
N VAL A 52 4.18 12.03 -4.76
CA VAL A 52 5.50 12.22 -4.12
C VAL A 52 6.49 12.82 -5.10
N HIS A 53 6.48 12.35 -6.36
CA HIS A 53 7.36 12.84 -7.39
C HIS A 53 7.09 14.32 -7.70
N GLU A 54 5.86 14.67 -7.98
CA GLU A 54 5.44 16.03 -8.34
C GLU A 54 5.65 17.00 -7.18
N SER A 55 5.19 16.65 -5.98
CA SER A 55 5.30 17.49 -4.78
C SER A 55 6.76 17.77 -4.36
N SER A 56 7.63 16.76 -4.44
CA SER A 56 9.05 16.95 -4.10
C SER A 56 9.77 17.83 -5.12
N LEU A 57 9.48 17.71 -6.41
CA LEU A 57 10.05 18.56 -7.46
C LEU A 57 9.57 20.01 -7.32
N GLU A 58 8.28 20.22 -7.08
CA GLU A 58 7.72 21.54 -6.90
C GLU A 58 8.31 22.23 -5.66
N ALA A 59 8.39 21.50 -4.53
CA ALA A 59 8.98 22.03 -3.30
C ALA A 59 10.46 22.38 -3.49
N ALA A 60 11.24 21.51 -4.16
CA ALA A 60 12.65 21.76 -4.45
C ALA A 60 12.82 23.01 -5.34
N SER A 61 12.06 23.09 -6.42
CA SER A 61 12.09 24.22 -7.35
C SER A 61 11.76 25.57 -6.67
N LYS A 62 10.70 25.59 -5.86
CA LYS A 62 10.24 26.82 -5.19
C LYS A 62 11.09 27.26 -4.00
N THR A 63 11.76 26.30 -3.34
CA THR A 63 12.60 26.61 -2.17
C THR A 63 14.08 26.78 -2.50
N GLY A 64 14.52 26.31 -3.67
CA GLY A 64 15.92 26.25 -4.07
C GLY A 64 16.73 25.20 -3.28
N ILE A 65 16.06 24.25 -2.62
CA ILE A 65 16.73 23.18 -1.89
C ILE A 65 17.02 22.03 -2.86
N GLU A 66 18.27 21.59 -2.90
CA GLU A 66 18.69 20.51 -3.82
C GLU A 66 17.95 19.21 -3.54
N LEU A 67 17.43 18.61 -4.60
CA LEU A 67 16.82 17.27 -4.60
C LEU A 67 17.66 16.34 -5.48
N SER A 68 18.35 15.39 -4.88
CA SER A 68 19.19 14.45 -5.62
C SER A 68 18.36 13.56 -6.53
N ASN A 69 18.81 13.39 -7.77
CA ASN A 69 18.23 12.45 -8.74
C ASN A 69 19.03 11.13 -8.82
N HIS A 70 20.14 11.03 -8.09
CA HIS A 70 21.04 9.88 -8.12
C HIS A 70 20.71 8.89 -7.01
N ILE A 71 19.59 8.19 -7.14
CA ILE A 71 19.20 7.14 -6.20
C ILE A 71 19.40 5.80 -6.88
N ARG A 72 20.20 4.95 -6.25
CA ARG A 72 20.39 3.57 -6.74
C ARG A 72 19.10 2.80 -6.57
N LYS A 73 18.57 2.27 -7.69
CA LYS A 73 17.44 1.34 -7.64
C LYS A 73 17.90 0.05 -6.98
N THR A 74 17.19 -0.37 -5.95
CA THR A 74 17.36 -1.69 -5.35
C THR A 74 16.28 -2.61 -5.91
N GLU A 75 16.65 -3.86 -6.22
CA GLU A 75 15.71 -4.83 -6.82
C GLU A 75 14.67 -5.35 -5.82
N VAL A 76 14.90 -5.14 -4.53
CA VAL A 76 14.08 -5.68 -3.44
C VAL A 76 13.61 -4.57 -2.51
N GLY A 77 12.31 -4.45 -2.34
CA GLY A 77 11.69 -3.50 -1.39
C GLY A 77 10.81 -2.44 -2.04
N PRO A 78 10.26 -1.51 -1.26
CA PRO A 78 9.54 -0.35 -1.76
C PRO A 78 10.47 0.50 -2.63
N ASP A 79 9.89 1.23 -3.61
CA ASP A 79 10.68 2.05 -4.52
C ASP A 79 11.57 3.03 -3.72
N PRO A 80 12.91 2.88 -3.81
CA PRO A 80 13.83 3.69 -3.01
C PRO A 80 13.77 5.17 -3.39
N VAL A 81 13.35 5.49 -4.61
CA VAL A 81 13.17 6.88 -5.06
C VAL A 81 12.01 7.52 -4.31
N VAL A 82 10.89 6.79 -4.18
CA VAL A 82 9.71 7.27 -3.44
C VAL A 82 10.06 7.45 -1.97
N MET A 83 10.68 6.45 -1.35
CA MET A 83 11.10 6.52 0.06
C MET A 83 12.03 7.71 0.33
N TYR A 84 13.03 7.91 -0.53
CA TYR A 84 13.94 9.05 -0.45
C TYR A 84 13.19 10.39 -0.56
N ARG A 85 12.27 10.52 -1.51
CA ARG A 85 11.53 11.77 -1.74
C ARG A 85 10.59 12.10 -0.58
N VAL A 86 9.93 11.12 0.00
CA VAL A 86 9.12 11.31 1.22
C VAL A 86 10.01 11.74 2.38
N GLN A 87 11.18 11.10 2.56
CA GLN A 87 12.15 11.49 3.58
C GLN A 87 12.68 12.90 3.34
N TRP A 88 12.96 13.25 2.08
CA TRP A 88 13.41 14.59 1.71
C TRP A 88 12.35 15.66 2.06
N LEU A 89 11.08 15.41 1.76
CA LEU A 89 9.97 16.29 2.14
C LEU A 89 9.88 16.43 3.66
N SER A 90 9.99 15.33 4.42
CA SER A 90 9.95 15.38 5.89
C SER A 90 11.10 16.20 6.45
N ASN A 91 12.34 15.96 6.00
CA ASN A 91 13.53 16.63 6.49
C ASN A 91 13.55 18.13 6.17
N ASN A 92 12.97 18.53 5.02
CA ASN A 92 12.96 19.91 4.58
C ASN A 92 11.66 20.66 4.88
N TRP A 93 10.72 20.04 5.61
CA TRP A 93 9.39 20.60 5.84
C TRP A 93 9.42 22.01 6.43
N ASN A 94 10.21 22.22 7.47
CA ASN A 94 10.34 23.53 8.11
C ASN A 94 10.86 24.61 7.15
N SER A 95 11.77 24.24 6.26
CA SER A 95 12.30 25.16 5.24
C SER A 95 11.26 25.48 4.18
N ILE A 96 10.46 24.49 3.78
CA ILE A 96 9.34 24.67 2.85
C ILE A 96 8.30 25.60 3.47
N GLU A 97 7.91 25.35 4.71
CA GLU A 97 6.94 26.18 5.44
C GLU A 97 7.41 27.61 5.62
N ASN A 98 8.68 27.82 5.96
CA ASN A 98 9.23 29.17 6.15
C ASN A 98 9.35 29.95 4.83
N LYS A 99 9.75 29.30 3.74
CA LYS A 99 9.96 29.96 2.44
C LYS A 99 8.69 30.06 1.60
N GLN A 100 7.78 29.09 1.73
CA GLN A 100 6.63 28.90 0.83
C GLN A 100 5.38 28.48 1.63
N LYS A 101 4.87 29.34 2.51
CA LYS A 101 3.72 29.05 3.40
C LYS A 101 2.50 28.52 2.67
N HIS A 102 2.18 29.06 1.50
CA HIS A 102 1.02 28.64 0.73
C HIS A 102 1.20 27.21 0.20
N LEU A 103 2.36 26.89 -0.35
CA LEU A 103 2.70 25.55 -0.79
C LEU A 103 2.69 24.55 0.37
N ALA A 104 3.30 24.91 1.50
CA ALA A 104 3.33 24.06 2.69
C ALA A 104 1.91 23.73 3.19
N LYS A 105 0.97 24.69 3.11
CA LYS A 105 -0.44 24.43 3.45
C LYS A 105 -1.08 23.40 2.52
N ILE A 106 -0.94 23.58 1.19
CA ILE A 106 -1.47 22.64 0.20
C ILE A 106 -0.90 21.24 0.42
N LEU A 107 0.42 21.14 0.47
CA LEU A 107 1.10 19.85 0.69
C LEU A 107 0.71 19.23 2.04
N GLY A 108 0.50 20.03 3.08
CA GLY A 108 0.06 19.56 4.40
C GLY A 108 -1.32 18.90 4.34
N ASP A 109 -2.26 19.52 3.66
CA ASP A 109 -3.61 18.96 3.47
C ASP A 109 -3.56 17.66 2.66
N GLU A 110 -2.71 17.59 1.62
CA GLU A 110 -2.50 16.38 0.81
C GLU A 110 -1.81 15.27 1.61
N VAL A 111 -0.81 15.59 2.44
CA VAL A 111 -0.15 14.62 3.33
C VAL A 111 -1.14 13.98 4.29
N VAL A 112 -2.07 14.76 4.86
CA VAL A 112 -3.15 14.21 5.72
C VAL A 112 -4.01 13.21 4.95
N GLN A 113 -4.39 13.55 3.72
CA GLN A 113 -5.19 12.65 2.87
C GLN A 113 -4.42 11.36 2.54
N TRP A 114 -3.14 11.46 2.16
CA TRP A 114 -2.30 10.31 1.85
C TRP A 114 -2.06 9.42 3.07
N HIS A 115 -1.75 10.02 4.21
CA HIS A 115 -1.59 9.29 5.46
C HIS A 115 -2.87 8.50 5.78
N THR A 116 -4.05 9.11 5.68
CA THR A 116 -5.32 8.44 5.94
C THR A 116 -5.55 7.28 4.96
N ARG A 117 -5.33 7.48 3.65
CA ARG A 117 -5.53 6.44 2.63
C ARG A 117 -4.58 5.27 2.83
N ILE A 118 -3.30 5.53 3.12
CA ILE A 118 -2.27 4.52 3.40
C ILE A 118 -2.62 3.75 4.68
N ARG A 119 -2.99 4.46 5.74
CA ARG A 119 -3.33 3.87 7.04
C ARG A 119 -4.55 2.95 6.97
N VAL A 120 -5.59 3.36 6.24
CA VAL A 120 -6.75 2.49 5.99
C VAL A 120 -6.32 1.20 5.29
N LYS A 121 -5.44 1.29 4.28
CA LYS A 121 -4.96 0.10 3.57
C LYS A 121 -4.07 -0.80 4.43
N VAL A 122 -3.22 -0.24 5.27
CA VAL A 122 -2.41 -1.01 6.22
C VAL A 122 -3.31 -1.71 7.23
N ASN A 123 -4.30 -1.02 7.78
CA ASN A 123 -5.24 -1.61 8.72
C ASN A 123 -6.13 -2.68 8.07
N ASP A 124 -6.59 -2.46 6.83
CA ASP A 124 -7.31 -3.48 6.05
C ASP A 124 -6.45 -4.73 5.86
N ALA A 125 -5.16 -4.55 5.62
CA ALA A 125 -4.21 -5.65 5.45
C ALA A 125 -3.94 -6.41 6.76
N ASP A 126 -3.87 -5.70 7.88
CA ASP A 126 -3.71 -6.32 9.21
C ASP A 126 -4.97 -7.09 9.64
N ILE A 127 -6.15 -6.68 9.14
CA ILE A 127 -7.42 -7.38 9.38
C ILE A 127 -7.50 -8.70 8.60
N TYR A 128 -6.87 -8.75 7.40
CA TYR A 128 -6.91 -9.91 6.51
C TYR A 128 -5.57 -10.66 6.52
N GLU A 129 -5.40 -11.60 7.44
CA GLU A 129 -4.26 -12.50 7.42
C GLU A 129 -4.54 -13.66 6.45
N TYR A 130 -3.76 -13.72 5.35
CA TYR A 130 -3.90 -14.79 4.37
C TYR A 130 -3.40 -16.13 4.94
N GLN A 131 -4.26 -17.13 4.92
CA GLN A 131 -3.98 -18.48 5.43
C GLN A 131 -3.67 -19.44 4.28
N SER A 132 -2.42 -19.42 3.78
CA SER A 132 -2.01 -20.26 2.63
C SER A 132 -2.11 -21.76 2.89
N ALA A 133 -2.07 -22.18 4.15
CA ALA A 133 -2.22 -23.58 4.55
C ALA A 133 -3.67 -24.06 4.57
N ILE A 134 -4.65 -23.17 4.61
CA ILE A 134 -6.07 -23.49 4.75
C ILE A 134 -6.75 -23.52 3.38
N ILE A 135 -7.42 -24.63 3.10
CA ILE A 135 -8.22 -24.83 1.90
C ILE A 135 -9.68 -24.56 2.23
N CYS A 136 -10.35 -23.74 1.43
CA CYS A 136 -11.79 -23.53 1.57
C CYS A 136 -12.55 -24.85 1.39
N GLN A 137 -13.35 -25.25 2.36
CA GLN A 137 -14.12 -26.50 2.33
C GLN A 137 -15.22 -26.52 1.25
N THR A 138 -15.57 -25.36 0.70
CA THR A 138 -16.63 -25.26 -0.33
C THR A 138 -16.09 -25.24 -1.75
N CYS A 139 -15.03 -24.48 -2.03
CA CYS A 139 -14.49 -24.37 -3.39
C CYS A 139 -13.12 -25.05 -3.55
N PHE A 140 -12.57 -25.61 -2.50
CA PHE A 140 -11.28 -26.32 -2.46
C PHE A 140 -10.07 -25.48 -2.94
N HIS A 141 -10.22 -24.16 -2.97
CA HIS A 141 -9.13 -23.23 -3.28
C HIS A 141 -8.44 -22.75 -2.00
N ARG A 142 -7.16 -22.46 -2.11
CA ARG A 142 -6.38 -21.79 -1.05
C ARG A 142 -6.66 -20.29 -1.09
N SER A 143 -7.86 -19.92 -0.69
CA SER A 143 -8.40 -18.56 -0.80
C SER A 143 -9.01 -18.10 0.51
N VAL A 144 -8.42 -18.57 1.61
CA VAL A 144 -8.90 -18.29 2.94
C VAL A 144 -8.08 -17.19 3.58
N VAL A 145 -8.76 -16.21 4.13
CA VAL A 145 -8.18 -15.17 4.96
C VAL A 145 -8.77 -15.25 6.37
N ARG A 146 -7.96 -14.93 7.35
CA ARG A 146 -8.42 -14.76 8.72
C ARG A 146 -8.86 -13.31 8.91
N MET A 147 -10.03 -13.11 9.50
CA MET A 147 -10.53 -11.82 9.92
C MET A 147 -11.07 -11.94 11.35
N ASN A 148 -10.34 -11.43 12.30
CA ASN A 148 -10.60 -11.63 13.72
C ASN A 148 -10.70 -13.15 14.05
N ASP A 149 -11.82 -13.60 14.62
CA ASP A 149 -12.08 -14.99 14.99
C ASP A 149 -12.81 -15.79 13.91
N THR A 150 -12.73 -15.35 12.66
CA THR A 150 -13.46 -15.94 11.54
C THR A 150 -12.54 -16.14 10.34
N PHE A 151 -12.66 -17.29 9.69
CA PHE A 151 -12.11 -17.51 8.36
C PHE A 151 -13.11 -17.09 7.28
N ILE A 152 -12.62 -16.44 6.23
CA ILE A 152 -13.41 -15.98 5.07
C ILE A 152 -12.79 -16.51 3.80
N CYS A 153 -13.60 -17.11 2.94
CA CYS A 153 -13.17 -17.42 1.58
C CYS A 153 -13.36 -16.20 0.69
N VAL A 154 -12.26 -15.66 0.19
CA VAL A 154 -12.27 -14.48 -0.70
C VAL A 154 -12.36 -14.83 -2.19
N ASN A 155 -12.54 -16.11 -2.55
CA ASN A 155 -12.82 -16.50 -3.93
C ASN A 155 -14.21 -16.01 -4.35
N ILE A 156 -14.27 -15.15 -5.38
CA ILE A 156 -15.52 -14.57 -5.89
C ILE A 156 -16.53 -15.64 -6.28
N GLN A 157 -16.07 -16.75 -6.85
CA GLN A 157 -16.94 -17.87 -7.26
C GLN A 157 -17.49 -18.67 -6.07
N CYS A 158 -16.90 -18.50 -4.88
CA CYS A 158 -17.32 -19.18 -3.66
C CYS A 158 -18.36 -18.40 -2.84
N ARG A 159 -18.79 -17.22 -3.31
CA ARG A 159 -19.86 -16.47 -2.64
C ARG A 159 -21.15 -17.30 -2.62
N ASN A 160 -21.94 -17.06 -1.58
CA ASN A 160 -23.27 -17.63 -1.52
C ASN A 160 -24.10 -17.09 -2.70
N PRO A 161 -24.58 -17.96 -3.64
CA PRO A 161 -25.27 -17.51 -4.85
C PRO A 161 -26.60 -16.80 -4.58
N LEU A 162 -27.24 -17.08 -3.43
CA LEU A 162 -28.51 -16.46 -3.06
C LEU A 162 -28.36 -15.11 -2.38
N THR A 163 -27.31 -14.93 -1.58
CA THR A 163 -27.13 -13.73 -0.75
C THR A 163 -26.00 -12.83 -1.21
N GLY A 164 -25.14 -13.30 -2.12
CA GLY A 164 -23.91 -12.62 -2.53
C GLY A 164 -22.84 -12.46 -1.43
N LYS A 165 -23.13 -12.97 -0.22
CA LYS A 165 -22.22 -12.84 0.93
C LYS A 165 -21.05 -13.82 0.82
N TRP A 166 -19.92 -13.42 1.41
CA TRP A 166 -18.76 -14.28 1.58
C TRP A 166 -19.08 -15.48 2.47
N ARG A 167 -18.50 -16.64 2.15
CA ARG A 167 -18.57 -17.79 3.05
C ARG A 167 -17.60 -17.61 4.18
N THR A 168 -18.11 -17.79 5.39
CA THR A 168 -17.36 -17.60 6.64
C THR A 168 -17.55 -18.81 7.55
N TRP A 169 -16.54 -19.11 8.38
CA TRP A 169 -16.63 -20.11 9.45
C TRP A 169 -15.72 -19.72 10.62
N PRO A 170 -16.07 -20.11 11.86
CA PRO A 170 -15.30 -19.74 13.03
C PRO A 170 -13.93 -20.43 13.03
N ILE A 171 -12.99 -19.82 13.74
CA ILE A 171 -11.71 -20.42 14.08
C ILE A 171 -11.96 -21.25 15.35
N ASN A 172 -11.86 -22.59 15.23
CA ASN A 172 -11.96 -23.50 16.38
C ASN A 172 -10.61 -23.65 17.05
#